data_8b15d6c1a1563a63bded3aa80411f7dc
#
_entry.id   8b15d6c1a1563a63bded3aa80411f7dc
#
_cell.length_a   1.000
_cell.length_b   1.000
_cell.length_c   1.000
_cell.angle_alpha   90.00
_cell.angle_beta   90.00
_cell.angle_gamma   90.00
#
_symmetry.space_group_name_H-M   'P 1'
#
loop_
_entity.id
_entity.type
_entity.pdbx_description
1 polymer ?
#
loop_
_entity_poly.entity_id
_entity_poly.type
_entity_poly.pdbx_seq_one_letter_code
_entity_poly.pdbx_strand_id
1 'polypeptide(L)'
;MKETDILIVGAGPVGLFTVFEAGLLGLNCTLIDNLDKPGGQCAELYPEKPIYDIPGVPFQTAQEHVDALLKQIEPFDYDLNLSQRVQTISEDGDFWIYGCVIYKDLGSRNRVF
;
A
#
# COMPACT_ATOMS: atom_id res chain seq x y z
N MET A 1 -3.69 -3.71 -20.00
CA MET A 1 -2.58 -3.86 -19.03
C MET A 1 -2.24 -2.49 -18.47
N LYS A 2 -2.16 -2.39 -17.17
CA LYS A 2 -1.87 -1.13 -16.51
C LYS A 2 -0.39 -1.04 -16.20
N GLU A 3 0.23 0.08 -16.57
CA GLU A 3 1.64 0.32 -16.32
C GLU A 3 1.83 1.25 -15.11
N THR A 4 2.90 1.03 -14.38
CA THR A 4 3.30 1.86 -13.26
C THR A 4 4.83 1.94 -13.22
N ASP A 5 5.35 3.02 -12.66
CA ASP A 5 6.81 3.13 -12.49
C ASP A 5 7.29 2.22 -11.35
N ILE A 6 6.54 2.18 -10.26
CA ILE A 6 6.87 1.39 -9.08
C ILE A 6 5.65 0.58 -8.63
N LEU A 7 5.86 -0.72 -8.48
CA LEU A 7 4.89 -1.59 -7.80
C LEU A 7 5.30 -1.72 -6.33
N ILE A 8 4.37 -1.43 -5.43
CA ILE A 8 4.57 -1.56 -4.00
C ILE A 8 3.65 -2.68 -3.50
N VAL A 9 4.23 -3.72 -2.96
CA VAL A 9 3.47 -4.83 -2.36
C VAL A 9 3.38 -4.56 -0.85
N GLY A 10 2.20 -4.19 -0.42
CA GLY A 10 1.91 -3.80 0.95
C GLY A 10 1.63 -2.30 1.10
N ALA A 11 0.50 -1.97 1.70
CA ALA A 11 0.09 -0.59 1.97
C ALA A 11 0.17 -0.26 3.48
N GLY A 12 1.19 -0.78 4.14
CA GLY A 12 1.58 -0.37 5.49
C GLY A 12 2.31 0.97 5.47
N PRO A 13 2.79 1.45 6.63
CA PRO A 13 3.45 2.75 6.72
C PRO A 13 4.62 2.93 5.76
N VAL A 14 5.44 1.90 5.57
CA VAL A 14 6.59 1.95 4.66
C VAL A 14 6.12 2.09 3.20
N GLY A 15 5.12 1.31 2.80
CA GLY A 15 4.56 1.39 1.45
C GLY A 15 3.94 2.75 1.17
N LEU A 16 3.18 3.29 2.11
CA LEU A 16 2.57 4.61 1.96
C LEU A 16 3.64 5.72 1.88
N PHE A 17 4.67 5.65 2.72
CA PHE A 17 5.75 6.64 2.65
C PHE A 17 6.58 6.52 1.37
N THR A 18 6.69 5.33 0.81
CA THR A 18 7.35 5.13 -0.50
C THR A 18 6.66 5.92 -1.61
N VAL A 19 5.34 6.03 -1.56
CA VAL A 19 4.58 6.89 -2.52
C VAL A 19 5.03 8.34 -2.43
N PHE A 20 5.23 8.85 -1.21
CA PHE A 20 5.71 10.22 -1.00
C PHE A 20 7.09 10.42 -1.63
N GLU A 21 8.03 9.56 -1.33
CA GLU A 21 9.40 9.67 -1.86
C GLU A 21 9.44 9.51 -3.38
N ALA A 22 8.69 8.56 -3.92
CA ALA A 22 8.57 8.38 -5.37
C ALA A 22 7.94 9.61 -6.04
N GLY A 23 6.92 10.16 -5.40
CA GLY A 23 6.23 11.36 -5.89
C GLY A 23 7.13 12.58 -6.00
N LEU A 24 8.07 12.75 -5.06
CA LEU A 24 9.07 13.81 -5.14
C LEU A 24 9.98 13.66 -6.37
N LEU A 25 10.13 12.45 -6.88
CA LEU A 25 10.91 12.16 -8.08
C LEU A 25 10.06 12.14 -9.36
N GLY A 26 8.77 12.45 -9.26
CA GLY A 26 7.86 12.44 -10.39
C GLY A 26 7.44 11.04 -10.86
N LEU A 27 7.64 10.01 -10.02
CA LEU A 27 7.29 8.63 -10.35
C LEU A 27 5.90 8.30 -9.80
N ASN A 28 5.14 7.51 -10.56
CA ASN A 28 3.85 7.02 -10.10
C ASN A 28 3.99 5.63 -9.48
N CYS A 29 3.08 5.32 -8.57
CA CYS A 29 3.09 4.05 -7.83
C CYS A 29 1.75 3.33 -7.95
N THR A 30 1.84 2.00 -7.93
CA THR A 30 0.69 1.12 -7.70
C THR A 30 0.96 0.32 -6.43
N LEU A 31 0.08 0.48 -5.44
CA LEU A 31 0.13 -0.30 -4.20
C LEU A 31 -0.91 -1.41 -4.27
N ILE A 32 -0.52 -2.58 -3.78
CA ILE A 32 -1.40 -3.74 -3.68
C ILE A 32 -1.29 -4.30 -2.28
N ASP A 33 -2.44 -4.45 -1.61
CA ASP A 33 -2.52 -5.03 -0.27
C ASP A 33 -3.68 -6.01 -0.19
N ASN A 34 -3.48 -7.11 0.52
CA ASN A 34 -4.54 -8.11 0.70
C ASN A 34 -5.54 -7.73 1.79
N LEU A 35 -5.25 -6.73 2.61
CA LEU A 35 -6.21 -6.18 3.57
C LEU A 35 -7.24 -5.30 2.85
N ASP A 36 -8.36 -5.06 3.51
CA ASP A 36 -9.45 -4.25 2.95
C ASP A 36 -9.31 -2.74 3.20
N LYS A 37 -8.24 -2.35 3.91
CA LYS A 37 -7.91 -0.95 4.17
C LYS A 37 -6.39 -0.76 4.28
N PRO A 38 -5.87 0.45 4.02
CA PRO A 38 -4.45 0.71 4.18
C PRO A 38 -4.05 0.79 5.66
N GLY A 39 -2.77 0.64 5.93
CA GLY A 39 -2.21 0.83 7.26
C GLY A 39 -1.42 -0.35 7.81
N GLY A 40 -1.54 -1.52 7.18
CA GLY A 40 -0.84 -2.73 7.62
C GLY A 40 -1.43 -3.33 8.89
N GLN A 41 -0.72 -4.32 9.44
CA GLN A 41 -1.22 -5.13 10.56
C GLN A 41 -1.46 -4.33 11.84
N CYS A 42 -0.62 -3.35 12.15
CA CYS A 42 -0.77 -2.55 13.37
C CYS A 42 -2.08 -1.76 13.37
N ALA A 43 -2.42 -1.15 12.24
CA ALA A 43 -3.67 -0.41 12.10
C ALA A 43 -4.88 -1.35 12.01
N GLU A 44 -4.71 -2.53 11.43
CA GLU A 44 -5.77 -3.54 11.31
C GLU A 44 -6.12 -4.16 12.66
N LEU A 45 -5.11 -4.59 13.43
CA LEU A 45 -5.30 -5.32 14.67
C LEU A 45 -5.39 -4.40 15.89
N TYR A 46 -4.65 -3.30 15.89
CA TYR A 46 -4.49 -2.42 17.05
C TYR A 46 -4.49 -0.95 16.62
N PRO A 47 -5.60 -0.43 16.06
CA PRO A 47 -5.64 0.96 15.56
C PRO A 47 -5.38 2.00 16.65
N GLU A 48 -5.77 1.69 17.90
CA GLU A 48 -5.61 2.59 19.05
C GLU A 48 -4.27 2.41 19.78
N LYS A 49 -3.40 1.53 19.28
CA LYS A 49 -2.10 1.32 19.92
C LYS A 49 -1.24 2.57 19.84
N PRO A 50 -0.74 3.07 20.99
CA PRO A 50 0.13 4.23 20.99
C PRO A 50 1.50 3.91 20.38
N ILE A 51 2.03 4.83 19.60
CA ILE A 51 3.35 4.76 18.99
C ILE A 51 4.17 5.94 19.49
N TYR A 52 5.38 5.66 19.97
CA TYR A 52 6.27 6.66 20.57
C TYR A 52 7.61 6.81 19.85
N ASP A 53 7.89 5.95 18.89
CA ASP A 53 9.20 5.80 18.26
C ASP A 53 9.26 6.31 16.83
N ILE A 54 8.37 7.25 16.48
CA ILE A 54 8.43 7.94 15.21
C ILE A 54 9.22 9.24 15.39
N PRO A 55 10.31 9.45 14.65
CA PRO A 55 11.09 10.69 14.75
C PRO A 55 10.22 11.93 14.53
N GLY A 56 10.32 12.87 15.46
CA GLY A 56 9.55 14.12 15.40
C GLY A 56 8.09 14.02 15.81
N VAL A 57 7.61 12.83 16.14
CA VAL A 57 6.24 12.60 16.61
C VAL A 57 6.30 11.99 18.02
N PRO A 58 6.09 12.79 19.08
CA PRO A 58 6.19 12.29 20.45
C PRO A 58 5.19 11.22 20.81
N PHE A 59 3.98 11.30 20.23
CA PHE A 59 2.91 10.34 20.48
C PHE A 59 1.91 10.37 19.32
N GLN A 60 1.47 9.19 18.93
CA GLN A 60 0.43 9.02 17.90
C GLN A 60 -0.16 7.62 18.02
N THR A 61 -1.47 7.47 17.76
CA THR A 61 -2.02 6.13 17.61
C THR A 61 -1.66 5.57 16.24
N ALA A 62 -1.73 4.25 16.08
CA ALA A 62 -1.48 3.60 14.79
C ALA A 62 -2.42 4.14 13.70
N GLN A 63 -3.70 4.35 14.01
CA GLN A 63 -4.65 4.90 13.04
C GLN A 63 -4.34 6.35 12.69
N GLU A 64 -3.99 7.18 13.66
CA GLU A 64 -3.59 8.57 13.41
C GLU A 64 -2.35 8.65 12.51
N HIS A 65 -1.40 7.74 12.71
CA HIS A 65 -0.20 7.66 11.88
C HIS A 65 -0.54 7.32 10.42
N VAL A 66 -1.41 6.33 10.20
CA VAL A 66 -1.88 5.96 8.86
C VAL A 66 -2.62 7.12 8.20
N ASP A 67 -3.52 7.78 8.93
CA ASP A 67 -4.28 8.92 8.42
C ASP A 67 -3.34 10.06 8.00
N ALA A 68 -2.30 10.32 8.77
CA ALA A 68 -1.30 11.33 8.45
C ALA A 68 -0.52 10.96 7.18
N LEU A 69 -0.13 9.70 7.02
CA LEU A 69 0.56 9.22 5.81
C LEU A 69 -0.32 9.34 4.57
N LEU A 70 -1.60 8.96 4.67
CA LEU A 70 -2.54 9.10 3.56
C LEU A 70 -2.72 10.55 3.15
N LYS A 71 -2.81 11.46 4.11
CA LYS A 71 -2.88 12.89 3.85
C LYS A 71 -1.61 13.42 3.19
N GLN A 72 -0.46 12.91 3.60
CA GLN A 72 0.84 13.31 3.06
C GLN A 72 1.00 12.95 1.58
N ILE A 73 0.39 11.85 1.14
CA ILE A 73 0.50 11.39 -0.24
C ILE A 73 -0.63 11.85 -1.16
N GLU A 74 -1.65 12.51 -0.66
CA GLU A 74 -2.78 13.03 -1.47
C GLU A 74 -2.35 13.80 -2.73
N PRO A 75 -1.30 14.66 -2.71
CA PRO A 75 -0.91 15.41 -3.90
C PRO A 75 -0.26 14.56 -5.00
N PHE A 76 0.09 13.32 -4.72
CA PHE A 76 0.85 12.49 -5.64
C PHE A 76 -0.05 11.51 -6.40
N ASP A 77 0.47 11.06 -7.54
CA ASP A 77 -0.23 10.11 -8.41
C ASP A 77 0.06 8.68 -7.96
N TYR A 78 -0.96 7.98 -7.50
CA TYR A 78 -0.83 6.58 -7.11
C TYR A 78 -2.17 5.85 -7.22
N ASP A 79 -2.10 4.53 -7.36
CA ASP A 79 -3.25 3.64 -7.30
C ASP A 79 -3.15 2.75 -6.07
N LEU A 80 -4.22 2.67 -5.31
CA LEU A 80 -4.32 1.79 -4.15
C LEU A 80 -5.32 0.67 -4.44
N ASN A 81 -4.84 -0.55 -4.48
CA ASN A 81 -5.63 -1.74 -4.76
C ASN A 81 -5.68 -2.62 -3.52
N LEU A 82 -6.81 -2.58 -2.84
CA LEU A 82 -7.05 -3.33 -1.60
C LEU A 82 -7.75 -4.65 -1.90
N SER A 83 -7.74 -5.54 -0.92
CA SER A 83 -8.32 -6.90 -1.02
C SER A 83 -7.77 -7.67 -2.24
N GLN A 84 -6.50 -7.44 -2.54
CA GLN A 84 -5.79 -8.12 -3.62
C GLN A 84 -4.46 -8.64 -3.10
N ARG A 85 -4.08 -9.81 -3.55
CA ARG A 85 -2.81 -10.43 -3.19
C ARG A 85 -1.98 -10.65 -4.43
N VAL A 86 -0.74 -10.16 -4.43
CA VAL A 86 0.22 -10.47 -5.49
C VAL A 86 0.62 -11.93 -5.37
N GLN A 87 0.44 -12.69 -6.44
CA GLN A 87 0.81 -14.10 -6.48
C GLN A 87 2.05 -14.37 -7.32
N THR A 88 2.22 -13.61 -8.39
CA THR A 88 3.31 -13.87 -9.34
C THR A 88 3.99 -12.58 -9.72
N ILE A 89 5.30 -12.64 -9.83
CA ILE A 89 6.14 -11.57 -10.40
C ILE A 89 7.11 -12.26 -11.36
N SER A 90 7.20 -11.75 -12.58
CA SER A 90 8.10 -12.29 -13.59
C SER A 90 8.69 -11.17 -14.45
N GLU A 91 9.86 -11.43 -15.02
CA GLU A 91 10.48 -10.52 -15.97
C GLU A 91 9.90 -10.73 -17.37
N ASP A 92 9.72 -9.62 -18.09
CA ASP A 92 9.36 -9.61 -19.50
C ASP A 92 10.07 -8.46 -20.21
N GLY A 93 11.24 -8.74 -20.76
CA GLY A 93 12.09 -7.72 -21.36
C GLY A 93 12.56 -6.70 -20.31
N ASP A 94 12.24 -5.44 -20.56
CA ASP A 94 12.58 -4.34 -19.65
C ASP A 94 11.53 -4.12 -18.55
N PHE A 95 10.51 -4.96 -18.50
CA PHE A 95 9.37 -4.82 -17.57
C PHE A 95 9.28 -5.97 -16.60
N TRP A 96 8.62 -5.69 -15.48
CA TRP A 96 8.15 -6.71 -14.55
C TRP A 96 6.64 -6.87 -14.74
N ILE A 97 6.18 -8.12 -14.77
CA ILE A 97 4.76 -8.45 -14.86
C ILE A 97 4.34 -9.09 -13.54
N TYR A 98 3.22 -8.64 -12.99
CA TYR A 98 2.68 -9.22 -11.78
C TYR A 98 1.23 -9.66 -11.99
N GLY A 99 0.84 -10.72 -11.29
CA GLY A 99 -0.52 -11.21 -11.23
C GLY A 99 -1.06 -11.14 -9.81
N CYS A 100 -2.33 -10.76 -9.69
CA CYS A 100 -3.01 -10.65 -8.40
C CYS A 100 -4.20 -11.59 -8.29
N VAL A 101 -4.47 -12.00 -7.05
CA VAL A 101 -5.74 -12.60 -6.66
C VAL A 101 -6.56 -11.56 -5.96
N ILE A 102 -7.81 -11.38 -6.39
CA ILE A 102 -8.75 -10.47 -5.75
C ILE A 102 -9.62 -11.27 -4.77
N TYR A 103 -9.65 -10.81 -3.52
CA TYR A 103 -10.57 -11.32 -2.51
C TYR A 103 -11.81 -10.41 -2.46
N LYS A 104 -12.99 -10.99 -2.69
CA LYS A 104 -14.25 -10.28 -2.51
C LYS A 104 -14.86 -10.64 -1.17
N ASP A 105 -15.57 -9.69 -0.56
CA ASP A 105 -16.15 -9.77 0.78
C ASP A 105 -17.09 -10.95 1.06
N LEU A 106 -17.49 -11.67 0.05
CA LEU A 106 -18.46 -12.77 0.17
C LEU A 106 -17.85 -14.11 -0.24
N GLY A 107 -16.75 -14.49 0.39
CA GLY A 107 -16.24 -15.84 0.28
C GLY A 107 -15.62 -16.13 -1.08
N SER A 108 -14.33 -16.16 -1.08
CA SER A 108 -13.51 -17.11 -1.81
C SER A 108 -13.79 -17.34 -3.31
N ARG A 109 -13.94 -16.28 -4.10
CA ARG A 109 -13.68 -16.44 -5.52
C ARG A 109 -12.43 -15.63 -5.86
N ASN A 110 -11.33 -16.33 -5.88
CA ASN A 110 -10.06 -15.77 -6.31
C ASN A 110 -10.12 -15.54 -7.82
N ARG A 111 -9.89 -14.29 -8.22
CA ARG A 111 -9.66 -13.96 -9.62
C ARG A 111 -8.17 -13.64 -9.78
N VAL A 112 -7.55 -14.29 -10.75
CA VAL A 112 -6.18 -14.00 -11.15
C VAL A 112 -6.22 -13.04 -12.32
N PHE A 113 -5.50 -11.96 -12.23
CA PHE A 113 -5.29 -11.00 -13.30
C PHE A 113 -3.87 -11.10 -13.80
#